data_7b8617eaf75c91effeac7d77151cc28f
#
_entry.id   7b8617eaf75c91effeac7d77151cc28f
#
_cell.length_a   1.000
_cell.length_b   1.000
_cell.length_c   1.000
_cell.angle_alpha   90.00
_cell.angle_beta   90.00
_cell.angle_gamma   90.00
#
_symmetry.space_group_name_H-M   'P 1'
#
loop_
_entity.id
_entity.type
_entity.pdbx_description
1 polymer ?
#
loop_
_entity_poly.entity_id
_entity_poly.type
_entity_poly.pdbx_seq_one_letter_code
_entity_poly.pdbx_strand_id
1 'polypeptide(L)'
;MLEPSQNKENTLDKNIGCLQGSNSEFIPSANWGADIDIDVSKVEKNLLEIKKDIVHSNTKIVAVTKYFGLKSIIAGYEVGLRNFGESRAIEAINKIEQLPQEIKNSSTFHFIGHLQTNKVEKVVRHFDIIESVDSLKLAKAVSKAACSLNKRERILLQVNNAGEEQKSGFNKNTLRNELKEILTLKGVEVIGLMNMAPLNASEEVIKGLFGEIREFRNELEREYSVTLPELSMGMSNDYKIALQEGATIIRIGRKLFK
;
A
#
# COMPACT_ATOMS: atom_id res chain seq x y z
N MET A 1 -26.52 -71.80 -24.30
CA MET A 1 -27.10 -71.15 -23.11
C MET A 1 -26.01 -70.36 -22.42
N LEU A 2 -26.28 -69.10 -22.23
CA LEU A 2 -25.57 -68.12 -21.40
C LEU A 2 -24.39 -67.36 -22.06
N GLU A 3 -24.61 -66.07 -22.10
CA GLU A 3 -23.89 -64.98 -22.78
C GLU A 3 -22.58 -64.53 -22.12
N PRO A 4 -21.80 -63.72 -22.85
CA PRO A 4 -20.50 -63.27 -22.38
C PRO A 4 -20.60 -61.93 -21.64
N SER A 5 -19.82 -61.79 -20.58
CA SER A 5 -19.66 -60.52 -19.84
C SER A 5 -18.63 -59.62 -20.47
N GLN A 6 -19.01 -58.35 -20.64
CA GLN A 6 -18.29 -57.26 -21.25
C GLN A 6 -17.18 -56.72 -20.35
N ASN A 7 -16.03 -56.50 -20.95
CA ASN A 7 -14.94 -55.67 -20.47
C ASN A 7 -15.41 -54.20 -20.28
N LYS A 8 -15.06 -53.60 -19.13
CA LYS A 8 -15.07 -52.16 -18.91
C LYS A 8 -13.68 -51.62 -18.81
N GLU A 9 -13.28 -50.88 -19.80
CA GLU A 9 -12.09 -50.02 -19.80
C GLU A 9 -12.19 -48.94 -18.72
N ASN A 10 -11.14 -48.77 -17.96
CA ASN A 10 -10.93 -47.66 -17.03
C ASN A 10 -10.44 -46.43 -17.77
N THR A 11 -11.29 -45.46 -17.96
CA THR A 11 -10.90 -44.09 -18.31
C THR A 11 -10.71 -43.29 -17.03
N LEU A 12 -9.49 -42.81 -16.84
CA LEU A 12 -9.11 -41.85 -15.81
C LEU A 12 -9.70 -40.48 -16.17
N ASP A 13 -10.78 -40.11 -15.49
CA ASP A 13 -11.32 -38.74 -15.54
C ASP A 13 -10.47 -37.79 -14.70
N LYS A 14 -9.90 -36.82 -15.39
CA LYS A 14 -9.30 -35.63 -14.80
C LYS A 14 -10.42 -34.67 -14.37
N ASN A 15 -10.85 -34.74 -13.14
CA ASN A 15 -11.70 -33.71 -12.54
C ASN A 15 -10.85 -32.57 -11.99
N ILE A 16 -10.68 -31.53 -12.81
CA ILE A 16 -10.32 -30.19 -12.33
C ILE A 16 -11.61 -29.60 -11.77
N GLY A 17 -11.74 -29.62 -10.45
CA GLY A 17 -12.88 -29.05 -9.74
C GLY A 17 -12.96 -27.55 -9.92
N CYS A 18 -13.89 -27.10 -10.76
CA CYS A 18 -14.42 -25.76 -10.78
C CYS A 18 -15.09 -25.48 -9.43
N LEU A 19 -14.57 -24.54 -8.64
CA LEU A 19 -15.25 -24.03 -7.45
C LEU A 19 -16.51 -23.26 -7.86
N GLN A 20 -17.65 -23.96 -7.92
CA GLN A 20 -18.97 -23.34 -7.92
C GLN A 20 -19.36 -23.06 -6.46
N GLY A 21 -19.07 -21.87 -5.99
CA GLY A 21 -19.54 -21.33 -4.71
C GLY A 21 -20.64 -20.31 -4.97
N SER A 22 -21.83 -20.63 -4.51
CA SER A 22 -23.01 -19.81 -4.17
C SER A 22 -23.13 -18.43 -4.85
N ASN A 23 -24.14 -18.31 -5.72
CA ASN A 23 -24.69 -17.06 -6.23
C ASN A 23 -25.16 -16.15 -5.07
N SER A 24 -24.32 -15.20 -4.66
CA SER A 24 -24.78 -13.93 -4.14
C SER A 24 -24.72 -12.95 -5.30
N GLU A 25 -25.87 -12.46 -5.73
CA GLU A 25 -26.00 -11.45 -6.77
C GLU A 25 -25.11 -10.25 -6.42
N PHE A 26 -24.05 -10.09 -7.20
CA PHE A 26 -23.15 -8.93 -7.12
C PHE A 26 -23.92 -7.73 -7.68
N ILE A 27 -24.39 -6.85 -6.81
CA ILE A 27 -24.99 -5.56 -7.19
C ILE A 27 -23.82 -4.58 -7.41
N PRO A 28 -23.54 -4.16 -8.65
CA PRO A 28 -22.54 -3.11 -8.89
C PRO A 28 -23.16 -1.77 -8.49
N SER A 29 -22.99 -1.35 -7.27
CA SER A 29 -23.39 -0.01 -6.83
C SER A 29 -22.22 0.96 -6.99
N ALA A 30 -22.43 1.95 -7.85
CA ALA A 30 -21.67 3.16 -8.07
C ALA A 30 -20.36 3.03 -8.87
N ASN A 31 -20.22 3.89 -9.89
CA ASN A 31 -19.05 4.10 -10.76
C ASN A 31 -17.77 4.49 -9.97
N TRP A 32 -17.14 3.53 -9.36
CA TRP A 32 -15.85 3.69 -8.68
C TRP A 32 -14.72 3.37 -9.67
N GLY A 33 -14.15 4.40 -10.28
CA GLY A 33 -13.11 4.26 -11.31
C GLY A 33 -13.52 3.20 -12.35
N ALA A 34 -13.69 3.56 -13.61
CA ALA A 34 -14.18 2.63 -14.64
C ALA A 34 -13.64 1.22 -14.36
N ASP A 35 -14.50 0.20 -14.40
CA ASP A 35 -14.12 -1.22 -14.47
C ASP A 35 -13.32 -1.42 -15.77
N ILE A 36 -12.11 -0.86 -15.78
CA ILE A 36 -11.13 -1.10 -16.83
C ILE A 36 -10.77 -2.56 -16.64
N ASP A 37 -11.00 -3.33 -17.65
CA ASP A 37 -10.59 -4.73 -17.65
C ASP A 37 -9.07 -4.78 -17.45
N ILE A 38 -8.63 -5.35 -16.34
CA ILE A 38 -7.22 -5.42 -15.97
C ILE A 38 -6.66 -6.71 -16.55
N ASP A 39 -5.77 -6.58 -17.52
CA ASP A 39 -5.02 -7.70 -18.08
C ASP A 39 -3.96 -8.18 -17.08
N VAL A 40 -4.23 -9.32 -16.46
CA VAL A 40 -3.36 -9.96 -15.43
C VAL A 40 -1.98 -10.25 -16.01
N SER A 41 -1.89 -10.74 -17.26
CA SER A 41 -0.60 -11.05 -17.92
C SER A 41 0.24 -9.79 -18.11
N LYS A 42 -0.41 -8.67 -18.43
CA LYS A 42 0.28 -7.37 -18.52
C LYS A 42 0.77 -6.89 -17.16
N VAL A 43 -0.05 -7.05 -16.11
CA VAL A 43 0.35 -6.71 -14.72
C VAL A 43 1.55 -7.55 -14.30
N GLU A 44 1.55 -8.85 -14.58
CA GLU A 44 2.66 -9.76 -14.29
C GLU A 44 3.94 -9.33 -15.01
N LYS A 45 3.86 -9.08 -16.31
CA LYS A 45 4.99 -8.58 -17.11
C LYS A 45 5.55 -7.28 -16.54
N ASN A 46 4.68 -6.31 -16.24
CA ASN A 46 5.09 -5.03 -15.67
C ASN A 46 5.73 -5.20 -14.28
N LEU A 47 5.18 -6.11 -13.46
CA LEU A 47 5.74 -6.43 -12.15
C LEU A 47 7.14 -7.04 -12.26
N LEU A 48 7.35 -7.96 -13.21
CA LEU A 48 8.66 -8.56 -13.47
C LEU A 48 9.69 -7.50 -13.88
N GLU A 49 9.30 -6.53 -14.72
CA GLU A 49 10.18 -5.42 -15.10
C GLU A 49 10.55 -4.54 -13.90
N ILE A 50 9.58 -4.23 -13.02
CA ILE A 50 9.84 -3.45 -11.81
C ILE A 50 10.77 -4.21 -10.86
N LYS A 51 10.56 -5.53 -10.69
CA LYS A 51 11.38 -6.37 -9.83
C LYS A 51 12.85 -6.45 -10.25
N LYS A 52 13.17 -6.30 -11.55
CA LYS A 52 14.55 -6.24 -12.03
C LYS A 52 15.34 -5.04 -11.50
N ASP A 53 14.66 -3.95 -11.21
CA ASP A 53 15.28 -2.74 -10.67
C ASP A 53 15.49 -2.82 -9.13
N ILE A 54 14.89 -3.80 -8.45
CA ILE A 54 14.98 -3.95 -6.99
C ILE A 54 16.22 -4.76 -6.63
N VAL A 55 17.18 -4.09 -6.01
CA VAL A 55 18.44 -4.71 -5.54
C VAL A 55 18.30 -5.29 -4.12
N HIS A 56 17.53 -4.62 -3.27
CA HIS A 56 17.35 -5.03 -1.88
C HIS A 56 16.13 -5.93 -1.73
N SER A 57 16.33 -7.16 -1.25
CA SER A 57 15.27 -8.18 -1.10
C SER A 57 14.10 -7.74 -0.20
N ASN A 58 14.32 -6.76 0.67
CA ASN A 58 13.32 -6.27 1.62
C ASN A 58 12.42 -5.16 1.06
N THR A 59 12.66 -4.70 -0.18
CA THR A 59 11.85 -3.64 -0.76
C THR A 59 10.42 -4.12 -1.07
N LYS A 60 9.45 -3.39 -0.53
CA LYS A 60 8.02 -3.65 -0.74
C LYS A 60 7.50 -2.84 -1.92
N ILE A 61 6.71 -3.48 -2.78
CA ILE A 61 5.96 -2.80 -3.83
C ILE A 61 4.53 -2.60 -3.34
N VAL A 62 4.14 -1.37 -3.08
CA VAL A 62 2.74 -1.00 -2.84
C VAL A 62 2.07 -0.75 -4.17
N ALA A 63 1.17 -1.64 -4.57
CA ALA A 63 0.35 -1.51 -5.76
C ALA A 63 -0.72 -0.44 -5.55
N VAL A 64 -0.61 0.70 -6.22
CA VAL A 64 -1.52 1.85 -6.03
C VAL A 64 -2.75 1.68 -6.91
N THR A 65 -3.88 1.36 -6.30
CA THR A 65 -5.14 0.98 -6.96
C THR A 65 -6.21 2.10 -6.96
N LYS A 66 -5.88 3.28 -6.47
CA LYS A 66 -6.81 4.42 -6.28
C LYS A 66 -7.59 4.90 -7.52
N TYR A 67 -7.09 4.61 -8.71
CA TYR A 67 -7.73 4.99 -9.98
C TYR A 67 -8.35 3.80 -10.73
N PHE A 68 -8.29 2.63 -10.14
CA PHE A 68 -8.74 1.38 -10.73
C PHE A 68 -9.81 0.75 -9.84
N GLY A 69 -10.68 -0.07 -10.44
CA GLY A 69 -11.71 -0.79 -9.72
C GLY A 69 -11.17 -1.94 -8.86
N LEU A 70 -12.09 -2.70 -8.28
CA LEU A 70 -11.81 -3.88 -7.45
C LEU A 70 -10.90 -4.90 -8.15
N LYS A 71 -11.10 -5.09 -9.45
CA LYS A 71 -10.31 -6.01 -10.30
C LYS A 71 -8.81 -5.77 -10.24
N SER A 72 -8.37 -4.52 -10.00
CA SER A 72 -6.94 -4.21 -9.89
C SER A 72 -6.28 -4.82 -8.64
N ILE A 73 -7.02 -4.89 -7.54
CA ILE A 73 -6.53 -5.55 -6.31
C ILE A 73 -6.45 -7.07 -6.54
N ILE A 74 -7.49 -7.65 -7.16
CA ILE A 74 -7.54 -9.09 -7.46
C ILE A 74 -6.40 -9.47 -8.41
N ALA A 75 -6.24 -8.75 -9.54
CA ALA A 75 -5.16 -9.00 -10.49
C ALA A 75 -3.77 -8.84 -9.86
N GLY A 76 -3.58 -7.81 -9.02
CA GLY A 76 -2.34 -7.65 -8.26
C GLY A 76 -2.08 -8.81 -7.31
N TYR A 77 -3.11 -9.31 -6.64
CA TYR A 77 -3.02 -10.46 -5.75
C TYR A 77 -2.64 -11.75 -6.49
N GLU A 78 -3.26 -12.01 -7.64
CA GLU A 78 -2.98 -13.17 -8.50
C GLU A 78 -1.52 -13.22 -8.96
N VAL A 79 -0.91 -12.08 -9.27
CA VAL A 79 0.51 -11.99 -9.65
C VAL A 79 1.47 -11.94 -8.44
N GLY A 80 0.97 -12.18 -7.23
CA GLY A 80 1.77 -12.31 -6.01
C GLY A 80 2.01 -11.02 -5.23
N LEU A 81 1.38 -9.89 -5.58
CA LEU A 81 1.42 -8.68 -4.75
C LEU A 81 0.58 -8.86 -3.49
N ARG A 82 1.03 -8.26 -2.39
CA ARG A 82 0.37 -8.34 -1.07
C ARG A 82 0.24 -6.98 -0.38
N ASN A 83 0.76 -5.91 -0.97
CA ASN A 83 0.65 -4.55 -0.44
C ASN A 83 -0.12 -3.70 -1.44
N PHE A 84 -1.24 -3.12 -1.00
CA PHE A 84 -2.14 -2.32 -1.84
C PHE A 84 -2.33 -0.93 -1.24
N GLY A 85 -2.19 0.11 -2.08
CA GLY A 85 -2.23 1.51 -1.66
C GLY A 85 -3.46 2.26 -2.19
N GLU A 86 -4.17 2.91 -1.29
CA GLU A 86 -5.36 3.69 -1.58
C GLU A 86 -5.28 5.10 -0.99
N SER A 87 -5.95 6.07 -1.62
CA SER A 87 -5.90 7.46 -1.16
C SER A 87 -7.26 8.09 -0.88
N ARG A 88 -8.36 7.41 -1.19
CA ARG A 88 -9.73 7.90 -1.01
C ARG A 88 -10.46 6.97 -0.05
N ALA A 89 -10.57 7.39 1.22
CA ALA A 89 -11.01 6.53 2.31
C ALA A 89 -12.30 5.76 2.03
N ILE A 90 -13.38 6.45 1.63
CA ILE A 90 -14.69 5.79 1.45
C ILE A 90 -14.68 4.82 0.26
N GLU A 91 -14.09 5.23 -0.87
CA GLU A 91 -13.97 4.37 -2.06
C GLU A 91 -13.13 3.12 -1.77
N ALA A 92 -12.04 3.30 -1.06
CA ALA A 92 -11.14 2.22 -0.69
C ALA A 92 -11.80 1.21 0.28
N ILE A 93 -12.49 1.71 1.29
CA ILE A 93 -13.22 0.85 2.24
C ILE A 93 -14.24 0.00 1.50
N ASN A 94 -15.05 0.61 0.63
CA ASN A 94 -16.03 -0.13 -0.17
C ASN A 94 -15.37 -1.21 -1.05
N LYS A 95 -14.19 -0.95 -1.62
CA LYS A 95 -13.43 -1.97 -2.36
C LYS A 95 -12.95 -3.10 -1.44
N ILE A 96 -12.34 -2.75 -0.32
CA ILE A 96 -11.78 -3.72 0.63
C ILE A 96 -12.90 -4.63 1.19
N GLU A 97 -14.05 -4.07 1.52
CA GLU A 97 -15.19 -4.84 2.03
C GLU A 97 -15.71 -5.88 1.04
N GLN A 98 -15.67 -5.57 -0.26
CA GLN A 98 -16.10 -6.46 -1.33
C GLN A 98 -15.07 -7.54 -1.73
N LEU A 99 -13.83 -7.46 -1.25
CA LEU A 99 -12.80 -8.45 -1.53
C LEU A 99 -13.12 -9.81 -0.90
N PRO A 100 -12.72 -10.92 -1.54
CA PRO A 100 -12.71 -12.24 -0.91
C PRO A 100 -11.92 -12.22 0.40
N GLN A 101 -12.38 -12.98 1.39
CA GLN A 101 -11.77 -13.00 2.73
C GLN A 101 -10.30 -13.45 2.69
N GLU A 102 -9.95 -14.35 1.78
CA GLU A 102 -8.56 -14.78 1.58
C GLU A 102 -7.65 -13.62 1.21
N ILE A 103 -8.08 -12.76 0.26
CA ILE A 103 -7.31 -11.58 -0.15
C ILE A 103 -7.20 -10.59 1.00
N LYS A 104 -8.30 -10.35 1.75
CA LYS A 104 -8.27 -9.48 2.93
C LYS A 104 -7.28 -9.93 3.98
N ASN A 105 -7.28 -11.23 4.30
CA ASN A 105 -6.45 -11.78 5.38
C ASN A 105 -4.97 -11.88 5.03
N SER A 106 -4.63 -11.96 3.74
CA SER A 106 -3.25 -12.16 3.27
C SER A 106 -2.64 -10.93 2.60
N SER A 107 -3.36 -9.79 2.63
CA SER A 107 -2.89 -8.52 2.08
C SER A 107 -2.69 -7.48 3.17
N THR A 108 -1.82 -6.51 2.89
CA THR A 108 -1.59 -5.31 3.71
C THR A 108 -2.13 -4.10 2.95
N PHE A 109 -3.06 -3.39 3.54
CA PHE A 109 -3.66 -2.20 2.95
C PHE A 109 -3.02 -0.93 3.51
N HIS A 110 -2.47 -0.10 2.62
CA HIS A 110 -1.80 1.15 2.93
C HIS A 110 -2.70 2.33 2.59
N PHE A 111 -2.97 3.19 3.55
CA PHE A 111 -3.59 4.48 3.27
C PHE A 111 -2.50 5.51 2.95
N ILE A 112 -2.49 5.99 1.71
CA ILE A 112 -1.45 6.87 1.16
C ILE A 112 -1.96 8.24 0.74
N GLY A 113 -3.22 8.58 1.05
CA GLY A 113 -3.83 9.87 0.73
C GLY A 113 -3.90 10.81 1.91
N HIS A 114 -4.23 12.08 1.68
CA HIS A 114 -4.48 13.01 2.78
C HIS A 114 -5.63 12.53 3.66
N LEU A 115 -5.38 12.37 4.96
CA LEU A 115 -6.35 11.84 5.91
C LEU A 115 -7.01 12.96 6.72
N GLN A 116 -8.26 13.21 6.43
CA GLN A 116 -9.08 14.13 7.23
C GLN A 116 -9.44 13.51 8.59
N THR A 117 -9.42 14.29 9.64
CA THR A 117 -9.65 13.81 11.03
C THR A 117 -11.00 13.12 11.20
N ASN A 118 -12.04 13.53 10.49
CA ASN A 118 -13.38 12.91 10.53
C ASN A 118 -13.47 11.55 9.84
N LYS A 119 -12.40 11.12 9.15
CA LYS A 119 -12.31 9.80 8.48
C LYS A 119 -11.37 8.83 9.21
N VAL A 120 -10.64 9.31 10.21
CA VAL A 120 -9.58 8.55 10.90
C VAL A 120 -10.09 7.22 11.43
N GLU A 121 -11.20 7.17 12.16
CA GLU A 121 -11.70 5.92 12.73
C GLU A 121 -12.00 4.87 11.64
N LYS A 122 -12.63 5.29 10.55
CA LYS A 122 -12.92 4.40 9.41
C LYS A 122 -11.65 3.87 8.78
N VAL A 123 -10.63 4.72 8.60
CA VAL A 123 -9.36 4.31 8.01
C VAL A 123 -8.62 3.35 8.93
N VAL A 124 -8.47 3.67 10.22
CA VAL A 124 -7.83 2.78 11.21
C VAL A 124 -8.50 1.42 11.29
N ARG A 125 -9.81 1.33 11.07
CA ARG A 125 -10.55 0.05 11.09
C ARG A 125 -10.22 -0.87 9.90
N HIS A 126 -9.91 -0.30 8.73
CA HIS A 126 -9.82 -1.05 7.46
C HIS A 126 -8.42 -1.10 6.86
N PHE A 127 -7.49 -0.30 7.36
CA PHE A 127 -6.12 -0.26 6.86
C PHE A 127 -5.14 -0.78 7.90
N ASP A 128 -3.99 -1.23 7.42
CA ASP A 128 -2.92 -1.81 8.24
C ASP A 128 -1.78 -0.81 8.47
N ILE A 129 -1.62 0.14 7.54
CA ILE A 129 -0.56 1.16 7.58
C ILE A 129 -1.15 2.48 7.08
N ILE A 130 -0.91 3.56 7.82
CA ILE A 130 -1.21 4.93 7.37
C ILE A 130 0.12 5.64 7.07
N GLU A 131 0.41 5.88 5.79
CA GLU A 131 1.69 6.46 5.37
C GLU A 131 1.69 8.01 5.37
N SER A 132 0.53 8.62 5.50
CA SER A 132 0.31 10.05 5.27
C SER A 132 0.03 10.83 6.56
N VAL A 133 0.66 10.45 7.67
CA VAL A 133 0.52 11.21 8.92
C VAL A 133 1.42 12.46 8.85
N ASP A 134 0.78 13.62 8.74
CA ASP A 134 1.40 14.91 8.41
C ASP A 134 1.45 15.92 9.56
N SER A 135 0.94 15.55 10.74
CA SER A 135 0.87 16.44 11.91
C SER A 135 0.70 15.66 13.22
N LEU A 136 1.17 16.23 14.33
CA LEU A 136 0.93 15.71 15.68
C LEU A 136 -0.58 15.57 15.96
N LYS A 137 -1.37 16.53 15.48
CA LYS A 137 -2.85 16.48 15.62
C LYS A 137 -3.42 15.20 14.98
N LEU A 138 -2.97 14.86 13.78
CA LEU A 138 -3.41 13.66 13.07
C LEU A 138 -2.89 12.40 13.79
N ALA A 139 -1.63 12.37 14.20
CA ALA A 139 -1.06 11.25 14.96
C ALA A 139 -1.87 10.97 16.25
N LYS A 140 -2.24 12.01 16.99
CA LYS A 140 -3.12 11.89 18.20
C LYS A 140 -4.50 11.33 17.84
N ALA A 141 -5.10 11.79 16.74
CA ALA A 141 -6.41 11.29 16.30
C ALA A 141 -6.35 9.81 15.91
N VAL A 142 -5.30 9.41 15.18
CA VAL A 142 -5.07 8.00 14.81
C VAL A 142 -4.85 7.16 16.05
N SER A 143 -4.00 7.61 16.98
CA SER A 143 -3.75 6.89 18.24
C SER A 143 -5.02 6.69 19.06
N LYS A 144 -5.84 7.74 19.20
CA LYS A 144 -7.12 7.65 19.91
C LYS A 144 -8.05 6.62 19.27
N ALA A 145 -8.21 6.66 17.95
CA ALA A 145 -9.06 5.73 17.22
C ALA A 145 -8.54 4.29 17.32
N ALA A 146 -7.23 4.08 17.19
CA ALA A 146 -6.62 2.76 17.32
C ALA A 146 -6.82 2.16 18.73
N CYS A 147 -6.61 2.96 19.78
CA CYS A 147 -6.89 2.53 21.16
C CYS A 147 -8.36 2.13 21.37
N SER A 148 -9.32 2.88 20.81
CA SER A 148 -10.75 2.54 20.93
C SER A 148 -11.12 1.23 20.20
N LEU A 149 -10.29 0.79 19.26
CA LEU A 149 -10.44 -0.46 18.52
C LEU A 149 -9.54 -1.59 19.05
N ASN A 150 -8.89 -1.40 20.21
CA ASN A 150 -7.89 -2.32 20.78
C ASN A 150 -6.79 -2.69 19.78
N LYS A 151 -6.36 -1.73 18.95
CA LYS A 151 -5.38 -1.87 17.89
C LYS A 151 -4.18 -0.94 18.14
N ARG A 152 -3.03 -1.29 17.61
CA ARG A 152 -1.88 -0.38 17.47
C ARG A 152 -1.63 -0.19 15.99
N GLU A 153 -1.86 1.04 15.49
CA GLU A 153 -1.77 1.36 14.07
C GLU A 153 -0.34 1.65 13.67
N ARG A 154 0.15 1.02 12.62
CA ARG A 154 1.45 1.34 12.03
C ARG A 154 1.33 2.61 11.21
N ILE A 155 2.21 3.57 11.44
CA ILE A 155 2.19 4.84 10.73
C ILE A 155 3.57 5.20 10.18
N LEU A 156 3.57 5.86 9.02
CA LEU A 156 4.73 6.62 8.56
C LEU A 156 4.43 8.12 8.70
N LEU A 157 5.45 8.87 9.04
CA LEU A 157 5.36 10.32 9.14
C LEU A 157 5.71 10.93 7.79
N GLN A 158 4.72 11.61 7.19
CA GLN A 158 4.92 12.26 5.89
C GLN A 158 5.72 13.54 6.06
N VAL A 159 6.85 13.62 5.36
CA VAL A 159 7.75 14.79 5.38
C VAL A 159 7.69 15.53 4.04
N ASN A 160 7.50 16.83 4.10
CA ASN A 160 7.59 17.75 2.98
C ASN A 160 8.93 18.50 3.05
N ASN A 161 9.94 17.98 2.38
CA ASN A 161 11.26 18.61 2.30
C ASN A 161 11.48 19.38 0.98
N ALA A 162 10.52 19.35 0.07
CA ALA A 162 10.58 20.13 -1.17
C ALA A 162 10.15 21.60 -0.98
N GLY A 163 9.60 21.95 0.20
CA GLY A 163 9.16 23.30 0.50
C GLY A 163 7.89 23.76 -0.27
N GLU A 164 7.15 22.83 -0.86
CA GLU A 164 5.89 23.14 -1.54
C GLU A 164 4.77 23.38 -0.52
N GLU A 165 4.44 24.63 -0.25
CA GLU A 165 3.42 25.03 0.76
C GLU A 165 2.05 24.34 0.58
N GLN A 166 1.72 23.96 -0.65
CA GLN A 166 0.44 23.32 -0.99
C GLN A 166 0.42 21.81 -0.70
N LYS A 167 1.56 21.19 -0.35
CA LYS A 167 1.65 19.77 -0.04
C LYS A 167 1.60 19.53 1.46
N SER A 168 0.77 18.58 1.86
CA SER A 168 0.76 18.06 3.23
C SER A 168 2.12 17.44 3.60
N GLY A 169 2.44 17.45 4.88
CA GLY A 169 3.65 16.85 5.43
C GLY A 169 4.30 17.74 6.49
N PHE A 170 4.96 17.13 7.44
CA PHE A 170 5.82 17.85 8.38
C PHE A 170 6.97 18.54 7.66
N ASN A 171 7.34 19.75 8.08
CA ASN A 171 8.71 20.18 7.85
C ASN A 171 9.64 19.46 8.85
N LYS A 172 10.92 19.34 8.52
CA LYS A 172 11.89 18.58 9.32
C LYS A 172 12.03 19.10 10.76
N ASN A 173 12.01 20.40 10.95
CA ASN A 173 12.15 21.00 12.29
C ASN A 173 10.92 20.72 13.16
N THR A 174 9.72 20.86 12.60
CA THR A 174 8.48 20.54 13.30
C THR A 174 8.45 19.06 13.69
N LEU A 175 8.78 18.16 12.75
CA LEU A 175 8.81 16.74 13.04
C LEU A 175 9.81 16.40 14.13
N ARG A 176 11.03 16.96 14.07
CA ARG A 176 12.05 16.76 15.10
C ARG A 176 11.53 17.15 16.49
N ASN A 177 10.90 18.33 16.61
CA ASN A 177 10.36 18.80 17.88
C ASN A 177 9.18 17.97 18.43
N GLU A 178 8.32 17.47 17.54
CA GLU A 178 7.09 16.76 17.91
C GLU A 178 7.28 15.24 18.02
N LEU A 179 8.36 14.67 17.47
CA LEU A 179 8.57 13.23 17.39
C LEU A 179 8.54 12.55 18.76
N LYS A 180 9.18 13.16 19.77
CA LYS A 180 9.19 12.61 21.13
C LYS A 180 7.75 12.39 21.67
N GLU A 181 6.86 13.34 21.43
CA GLU A 181 5.46 13.22 21.85
C GLU A 181 4.75 12.15 21.01
N ILE A 182 4.98 12.10 19.69
CA ILE A 182 4.36 11.09 18.82
C ILE A 182 4.77 9.68 19.27
N LEU A 183 6.03 9.46 19.62
CA LEU A 183 6.54 8.17 20.10
C LEU A 183 5.91 7.69 21.43
N THR A 184 5.35 8.61 22.23
CA THR A 184 4.64 8.25 23.50
C THR A 184 3.19 7.83 23.28
N LEU A 185 2.64 8.00 22.09
CA LEU A 185 1.24 7.68 21.79
C LEU A 185 1.01 6.17 21.74
N LYS A 186 0.17 5.66 22.63
CA LYS A 186 -0.03 4.20 22.83
C LYS A 186 -0.66 3.48 21.64
N GLY A 187 -1.50 4.17 20.88
CA GLY A 187 -2.27 3.58 19.78
C GLY A 187 -1.55 3.57 18.45
N VAL A 188 -0.33 4.12 18.36
CA VAL A 188 0.43 4.13 17.11
C VAL A 188 1.81 3.50 17.26
N GLU A 189 2.32 2.97 16.17
CA GLU A 189 3.70 2.54 15.99
C GLU A 189 4.28 3.29 14.82
N VAL A 190 5.27 4.15 15.09
CA VAL A 190 5.99 4.87 14.04
C VAL A 190 7.01 3.91 13.43
N ILE A 191 6.79 3.51 12.18
CA ILE A 191 7.65 2.55 11.49
C ILE A 191 8.58 3.21 10.48
N GLY A 192 8.47 4.52 10.23
CA GLY A 192 9.35 5.19 9.28
C GLY A 192 8.83 6.53 8.77
N LEU A 193 9.39 6.96 7.65
CA LEU A 193 9.04 8.21 6.97
C LEU A 193 8.45 7.95 5.59
N MET A 194 7.57 8.86 5.16
CA MET A 194 7.06 8.90 3.79
C MET A 194 7.40 10.24 3.15
N ASN A 195 7.75 10.19 1.86
CA ASN A 195 8.03 11.39 1.08
C ASN A 195 7.48 11.28 -0.35
N MET A 196 7.23 12.43 -0.95
CA MET A 196 6.85 12.56 -2.36
C MET A 196 7.67 13.67 -3.00
N ALA A 197 8.44 13.33 -4.03
CA ALA A 197 9.15 14.31 -4.84
C ALA A 197 8.19 15.21 -5.65
N PRO A 198 8.61 16.41 -6.05
CA PRO A 198 7.85 17.27 -6.95
C PRO A 198 7.66 16.62 -8.32
N LEU A 199 6.50 16.83 -8.93
CA LEU A 199 6.08 16.12 -10.14
C LEU A 199 6.95 16.68 -11.25
N ASN A 200 7.68 17.25 -11.60
CA ASN A 200 8.49 17.64 -12.80
C ASN A 200 9.90 18.11 -12.39
N ALA A 201 10.38 17.64 -11.25
CA ALA A 201 11.75 17.94 -10.85
C ALA A 201 12.74 17.14 -11.69
N SER A 202 13.96 17.66 -11.83
CA SER A 202 15.06 16.92 -12.46
C SER A 202 15.46 15.70 -11.60
N GLU A 203 16.07 14.72 -12.24
CA GLU A 203 16.56 13.51 -11.52
C GLU A 203 17.52 13.89 -10.39
N GLU A 204 18.36 14.87 -10.59
CA GLU A 204 19.30 15.38 -9.58
C GLU A 204 18.57 15.94 -8.36
N VAL A 205 17.53 16.75 -8.59
CA VAL A 205 16.71 17.31 -7.50
C VAL A 205 15.99 16.19 -6.75
N ILE A 206 15.38 15.23 -7.48
CA ILE A 206 14.69 14.10 -6.87
C ILE A 206 15.67 13.26 -6.03
N LYS A 207 16.85 12.97 -6.56
CA LYS A 207 17.91 12.26 -5.85
C LYS A 207 18.32 12.97 -4.57
N GLY A 208 18.54 14.28 -4.66
CA GLY A 208 18.87 15.11 -3.50
C GLY A 208 17.79 15.03 -2.41
N LEU A 209 16.50 15.18 -2.81
CA LEU A 209 15.38 15.11 -1.87
C LEU A 209 15.23 13.74 -1.19
N PHE A 210 15.39 12.64 -1.94
CA PHE A 210 15.32 11.30 -1.35
C PHE A 210 16.51 10.99 -0.45
N GLY A 211 17.70 11.39 -0.85
CA GLY A 211 18.89 11.29 0.00
C GLY A 211 18.75 12.07 1.31
N GLU A 212 18.20 13.28 1.24
CA GLU A 212 17.92 14.11 2.42
C GLU A 212 16.93 13.43 3.39
N ILE A 213 15.90 12.79 2.89
CA ILE A 213 14.94 12.05 3.75
C ILE A 213 15.59 10.84 4.40
N ARG A 214 16.44 10.10 3.68
CA ARG A 214 17.22 9.00 4.25
C ARG A 214 18.11 9.47 5.39
N GLU A 215 18.89 10.53 5.18
CA GLU A 215 19.76 11.08 6.22
C GLU A 215 18.96 11.62 7.40
N PHE A 216 17.84 12.30 7.14
CA PHE A 216 16.96 12.78 8.20
C PHE A 216 16.38 11.64 9.05
N ARG A 217 15.95 10.53 8.43
CA ARG A 217 15.55 9.32 9.15
C ARG A 217 16.69 8.81 10.05
N ASN A 218 17.90 8.70 9.52
CA ASN A 218 19.06 8.22 10.27
C ASN A 218 19.42 9.15 11.45
N GLU A 219 19.25 10.46 11.28
CA GLU A 219 19.40 11.44 12.36
C GLU A 219 18.37 11.21 13.47
N LEU A 220 17.09 11.06 13.12
CA LEU A 220 16.03 10.82 14.08
C LEU A 220 16.24 9.49 14.85
N GLU A 221 16.67 8.43 14.17
CA GLU A 221 16.98 7.15 14.83
C GLU A 221 18.07 7.31 15.89
N ARG A 222 19.15 8.04 15.58
CA ARG A 222 20.24 8.30 16.54
C ARG A 222 19.80 9.21 17.69
N GLU A 223 19.08 10.30 17.38
CA GLU A 223 18.68 11.31 18.36
C GLU A 223 17.68 10.77 19.38
N TYR A 224 16.72 9.96 18.93
CA TYR A 224 15.64 9.43 19.77
C TYR A 224 15.85 7.98 20.22
N SER A 225 16.94 7.33 19.78
CA SER A 225 17.23 5.90 20.04
C SER A 225 16.05 5.00 19.64
N VAL A 226 15.51 5.21 18.44
CA VAL A 226 14.39 4.47 17.86
C VAL A 226 14.79 3.80 16.56
N THR A 227 14.02 2.82 16.12
CA THR A 227 14.18 2.18 14.81
C THR A 227 13.03 2.60 13.90
N LEU A 228 13.37 3.17 12.74
CA LEU A 228 12.46 3.63 11.71
C LEU A 228 12.77 2.90 10.38
N PRO A 229 12.47 1.59 10.28
CA PRO A 229 12.97 0.75 9.20
C PRO A 229 12.43 1.14 7.81
N GLU A 230 11.31 1.84 7.74
CA GLU A 230 10.64 2.10 6.48
C GLU A 230 10.92 3.49 5.92
N LEU A 231 11.30 3.51 4.63
CA LEU A 231 11.34 4.71 3.81
C LEU A 231 10.41 4.52 2.62
N SER A 232 9.20 5.10 2.72
CA SER A 232 8.23 5.07 1.64
C SER A 232 8.44 6.26 0.72
N MET A 233 9.12 6.04 -0.39
CA MET A 233 9.40 7.07 -1.39
C MET A 233 9.54 6.43 -2.77
N GLY A 234 9.29 7.22 -3.81
CA GLY A 234 9.31 6.75 -5.18
C GLY A 234 7.96 6.24 -5.69
N MET A 235 7.60 6.73 -6.87
CA MET A 235 6.40 6.39 -7.62
C MET A 235 6.77 5.92 -9.03
N SER A 236 5.80 5.72 -9.92
CA SER A 236 6.01 5.18 -11.27
C SER A 236 7.11 5.86 -12.08
N ASN A 237 7.39 7.15 -11.84
CA ASN A 237 8.36 7.92 -12.63
C ASN A 237 9.74 8.03 -11.98
N ASP A 238 9.84 7.87 -10.66
CA ASP A 238 11.03 8.17 -9.87
C ASP A 238 11.47 7.04 -8.92
N TYR A 239 10.77 5.88 -8.94
CA TYR A 239 11.09 4.75 -8.05
C TYR A 239 12.51 4.22 -8.22
N LYS A 240 13.12 4.30 -9.41
CA LYS A 240 14.50 3.86 -9.62
C LYS A 240 15.49 4.71 -8.83
N ILE A 241 15.27 6.02 -8.83
CA ILE A 241 16.08 6.97 -8.03
C ILE A 241 15.83 6.70 -6.54
N ALA A 242 14.57 6.49 -6.15
CA ALA A 242 14.23 6.18 -4.76
C ALA A 242 14.91 4.89 -4.27
N LEU A 243 14.97 3.84 -5.09
CA LEU A 243 15.68 2.60 -4.77
C LEU A 243 17.18 2.83 -4.55
N GLN A 244 17.82 3.65 -5.38
CA GLN A 244 19.23 4.03 -5.22
C GLN A 244 19.47 4.79 -3.91
N GLU A 245 18.50 5.58 -3.49
CA GLU A 245 18.52 6.33 -2.23
C GLU A 245 17.98 5.56 -1.01
N GLY A 246 17.76 4.25 -1.15
CA GLY A 246 17.44 3.36 -0.03
C GLY A 246 15.96 3.26 0.32
N ALA A 247 15.05 3.49 -0.63
CA ALA A 247 13.63 3.23 -0.41
C ALA A 247 13.38 1.76 -0.03
N THR A 248 12.63 1.55 1.04
CA THR A 248 12.15 0.22 1.46
C THR A 248 10.73 -0.05 0.98
N ILE A 249 9.99 1.01 0.64
CA ILE A 249 8.64 0.95 0.06
C ILE A 249 8.61 1.85 -1.18
N ILE A 250 8.21 1.28 -2.33
CA ILE A 250 7.90 2.02 -3.55
C ILE A 250 6.41 1.90 -3.88
N ARG A 251 5.78 3.00 -4.35
CA ARG A 251 4.33 3.07 -4.58
C ARG A 251 4.04 3.17 -6.08
N ILE A 252 3.69 2.04 -6.69
CA ILE A 252 3.56 1.92 -8.14
C ILE A 252 2.09 1.74 -8.56
N GLY A 253 1.58 2.65 -9.37
CA GLY A 253 0.22 2.58 -9.92
C GLY A 253 0.23 2.41 -11.44
N ARG A 254 0.33 3.53 -12.17
CA ARG A 254 0.22 3.54 -13.64
C ARG A 254 1.17 2.57 -14.35
N LYS A 255 2.42 2.49 -13.92
CA LYS A 255 3.41 1.59 -14.52
C LYS A 255 3.06 0.10 -14.32
N LEU A 256 2.25 -0.22 -13.30
CA LEU A 256 1.85 -1.59 -13.00
C LEU A 256 0.60 -2.00 -13.79
N PHE A 257 -0.41 -1.12 -13.86
CA PHE A 257 -1.75 -1.45 -14.35
C PHE A 257 -2.06 -0.91 -15.76
N LYS A 258 -1.20 -0.10 -16.36
CA LYS A 258 -1.33 0.44 -17.70
C LYS A 258 -0.19 -0.04 -18.59
#